data_2658121e77db3e772109a08dfd8d69a2
#
_entry.id   2658121e77db3e772109a08dfd8d69a2
#
_cell.length_a   1.000
_cell.length_b   1.000
_cell.length_c   1.000
_cell.angle_alpha   90.00
_cell.angle_beta   90.00
_cell.angle_gamma   90.00
#
_symmetry.space_group_name_H-M   'P 1'
#
loop_
_entity.id
_entity.type
_entity.pdbx_description
1 polymer ?
#
loop_
_entity_poly.entity_id
_entity_poly.type
_entity_poly.pdbx_seq_one_letter_code
_entity_poly.pdbx_strand_id
1 'polypeptide(L)'
;MLLKRLIPPVMAVLVASAAGCSGGADDTAPPAVRTPEAGAASYTSDQLRQALLSDVAGYVRAGEPESGTYGMLRAIRNFTQLQGQVKLDKPECADAAKALETAGDLAAAPAALTTFAKATGETVTQTLLAVSAQAAEREIERRVPKLCRTYKTKVGGEWSTHQVLEQTPDRHFVGEGSRTVGLVTMSGEVEVNMWFVVFTAPGYLGTVSVYGPKATKGEAERLARDAAGQIERVLG
;
A
#
# COMPACT_ATOMS: atom_id res chain seq x y z
N MET A 1 -43.21 0.63 16.64
CA MET A 1 -43.15 -0.77 16.20
C MET A 1 -41.81 -1.36 16.63
N LEU A 2 -41.88 -2.51 17.32
CA LEU A 2 -40.88 -3.07 18.23
C LEU A 2 -39.60 -3.56 17.54
N LEU A 3 -38.44 -3.13 18.07
CA LEU A 3 -37.14 -3.75 17.83
C LEU A 3 -37.02 -5.01 18.68
N LYS A 4 -36.91 -6.19 18.07
CA LYS A 4 -36.52 -7.44 18.72
C LYS A 4 -35.00 -7.58 18.68
N ARG A 5 -34.37 -7.45 19.85
CA ARG A 5 -32.96 -7.86 20.11
C ARG A 5 -32.91 -9.38 20.19
N LEU A 6 -32.04 -10.00 19.41
CA LEU A 6 -31.61 -11.39 19.54
C LEU A 6 -30.14 -11.43 19.89
N ILE A 7 -29.84 -11.90 21.10
CA ILE A 7 -28.50 -12.21 21.62
C ILE A 7 -28.32 -13.72 21.45
N PRO A 8 -27.27 -14.24 20.82
CA PRO A 8 -26.93 -15.66 20.92
C PRO A 8 -25.89 -15.92 22.02
N PRO A 9 -25.85 -17.16 22.56
CA PRO A 9 -25.15 -17.51 23.78
C PRO A 9 -23.66 -17.82 23.56
N VAL A 10 -22.88 -17.53 24.60
CA VAL A 10 -21.48 -17.89 24.80
C VAL A 10 -21.38 -19.40 25.02
N MET A 11 -20.61 -20.12 24.19
CA MET A 11 -20.14 -21.48 24.47
C MET A 11 -18.68 -21.45 24.89
N ALA A 12 -18.45 -21.78 26.15
CA ALA A 12 -17.14 -22.06 26.71
C ALA A 12 -16.74 -23.50 26.37
N VAL A 13 -15.58 -23.69 25.75
CA VAL A 13 -14.97 -25.01 25.57
C VAL A 13 -13.69 -25.07 26.40
N LEU A 14 -13.77 -25.90 27.43
CA LEU A 14 -12.63 -26.39 28.21
C LEU A 14 -11.89 -27.45 27.38
N VAL A 15 -10.57 -27.31 27.21
CA VAL A 15 -9.71 -28.39 26.69
C VAL A 15 -8.69 -28.74 27.75
N ALA A 16 -8.74 -30.02 28.13
CA ALA A 16 -7.89 -30.66 29.10
C ALA A 16 -6.49 -30.96 28.55
N SER A 17 -5.51 -30.79 29.43
CA SER A 17 -4.11 -31.12 29.26
C SER A 17 -3.89 -32.65 29.29
N ALA A 18 -3.11 -33.19 28.35
CA ALA A 18 -2.50 -34.50 28.47
C ALA A 18 -0.98 -34.37 28.34
N ALA A 19 -0.29 -34.66 29.43
CA ALA A 19 1.15 -34.84 29.46
C ALA A 19 1.50 -36.24 28.93
N GLY A 20 2.43 -36.31 27.99
CA GLY A 20 3.01 -37.55 27.50
C GLY A 20 4.54 -37.38 27.34
N CYS A 21 5.31 -37.89 28.33
CA CYS A 21 6.72 -38.10 28.18
C CYS A 21 6.95 -39.41 27.44
N SER A 22 7.74 -39.44 26.39
CA SER A 22 8.56 -40.60 26.02
C SER A 22 9.80 -40.13 25.27
N GLY A 23 10.95 -40.55 25.78
CA GLY A 23 12.26 -40.24 25.26
C GLY A 23 12.58 -40.97 23.98
N GLY A 24 13.31 -40.33 23.12
CA GLY A 24 14.02 -40.86 21.97
C GLY A 24 15.10 -39.87 21.63
N ALA A 25 16.36 -40.30 21.90
CA ALA A 25 17.52 -39.55 21.47
C ALA A 25 17.70 -39.78 19.98
N ASP A 26 17.42 -38.76 19.19
CA ASP A 26 17.89 -38.63 17.81
C ASP A 26 18.68 -37.34 17.70
N ASP A 27 19.94 -37.52 17.28
CA ASP A 27 20.93 -36.49 16.98
C ASP A 27 20.44 -35.68 15.75
N THR A 28 19.48 -34.80 15.99
CA THR A 28 19.05 -33.83 14.97
C THR A 28 19.72 -32.51 15.32
N ALA A 29 20.69 -32.11 14.51
CA ALA A 29 21.31 -30.80 14.59
C ALA A 29 20.21 -29.71 14.73
N PRO A 30 20.38 -28.72 15.62
CA PRO A 30 19.40 -27.66 15.80
C PRO A 30 19.19 -26.97 14.45
N PRO A 31 17.93 -26.66 14.10
CA PRO A 31 17.64 -25.92 12.86
C PRO A 31 18.49 -24.64 12.86
N ALA A 32 19.31 -24.49 11.83
CA ALA A 32 20.12 -23.30 11.66
C ALA A 32 19.20 -22.09 11.81
N VAL A 33 19.42 -21.31 12.86
CA VAL A 33 18.79 -20.01 13.04
C VAL A 33 19.16 -19.24 11.78
N ARG A 34 18.21 -19.07 10.87
CA ARG A 34 18.41 -18.20 9.70
C ARG A 34 18.70 -16.82 10.28
N THR A 35 19.96 -16.44 10.26
CA THR A 35 20.37 -15.06 10.51
C THR A 35 19.53 -14.20 9.55
N PRO A 36 18.81 -13.15 10.03
CA PRO A 36 18.12 -12.25 9.13
C PRO A 36 19.14 -11.76 8.11
N GLU A 37 18.83 -11.97 6.83
CA GLU A 37 19.69 -11.52 5.73
C GLU A 37 19.98 -10.04 5.93
N ALA A 38 21.24 -9.63 5.78
CA ALA A 38 21.73 -8.27 5.96
C ALA A 38 21.05 -7.32 4.98
N GLY A 39 19.93 -6.76 5.38
CA GLY A 39 19.00 -5.92 4.68
C GLY A 39 17.87 -5.50 5.62
N ALA A 40 18.11 -5.60 6.95
CA ALA A 40 17.14 -5.16 7.94
C ALA A 40 16.73 -3.72 7.63
N ALA A 41 15.43 -3.50 7.55
CA ALA A 41 14.83 -2.18 7.40
C ALA A 41 15.49 -1.19 8.37
N SER A 42 16.07 -0.11 7.83
CA SER A 42 16.84 0.85 8.64
C SER A 42 15.95 1.74 9.51
N TYR A 43 14.63 1.77 9.27
CA TYR A 43 13.69 2.63 9.99
C TYR A 43 12.54 1.84 10.62
N THR A 44 12.13 2.28 11.82
CA THR A 44 10.91 1.81 12.47
C THR A 44 9.67 2.48 11.91
N SER A 45 8.50 1.88 12.09
CA SER A 45 7.23 2.49 11.67
C SER A 45 6.96 3.85 12.33
N ASP A 46 7.42 4.05 13.57
CA ASP A 46 7.25 5.34 14.26
C ASP A 46 8.19 6.42 13.71
N GLN A 47 9.41 6.08 13.30
CA GLN A 47 10.29 7.00 12.59
C GLN A 47 9.69 7.40 11.25
N LEU A 48 9.18 6.43 10.48
CA LEU A 48 8.48 6.71 9.23
C LEU A 48 7.24 7.59 9.45
N ARG A 49 6.48 7.39 10.52
CA ARG A 49 5.32 8.21 10.85
C ARG A 49 5.69 9.67 11.09
N GLN A 50 6.81 9.94 11.76
CA GLN A 50 7.32 11.29 11.98
C GLN A 50 7.76 11.98 10.68
N ALA A 51 8.17 11.21 9.67
CA ALA A 51 8.61 11.68 8.37
C ALA A 51 7.48 11.89 7.35
N LEU A 52 6.22 11.56 7.70
CA LEU A 52 5.06 11.85 6.86
C LEU A 52 4.83 13.36 6.75
N LEU A 53 4.20 13.79 5.65
CA LEU A 53 3.72 15.16 5.49
C LEU A 53 2.81 15.55 6.67
N SER A 54 3.07 16.68 7.28
CA SER A 54 2.25 17.24 8.36
C SER A 54 0.98 17.90 7.84
N ASP A 55 1.05 18.50 6.66
CA ASP A 55 -0.05 19.19 5.99
C ASP A 55 0.11 19.12 4.47
N VAL A 56 -0.96 19.38 3.75
CA VAL A 56 -1.00 19.54 2.29
C VAL A 56 -1.90 20.72 1.96
N ALA A 57 -1.33 21.73 1.30
CA ALA A 57 -2.04 22.98 0.99
C ALA A 57 -3.36 22.73 0.26
N GLY A 58 -4.45 23.23 0.82
CA GLY A 58 -5.81 23.08 0.28
C GLY A 58 -6.49 21.74 0.58
N TYR A 59 -5.86 20.87 1.39
CA TYR A 59 -6.45 19.63 1.88
C TYR A 59 -6.57 19.64 3.40
N VAL A 60 -7.46 18.81 3.92
CA VAL A 60 -7.63 18.55 5.36
C VAL A 60 -7.22 17.10 5.62
N ARG A 61 -6.48 16.87 6.69
CA ARG A 61 -6.09 15.51 7.08
C ARG A 61 -7.33 14.66 7.37
N ALA A 62 -7.41 13.49 6.74
CA ALA A 62 -8.54 12.55 6.86
C ALA A 62 -8.29 11.51 7.94
N GLY A 63 -8.11 11.94 9.19
CA GLY A 63 -7.83 11.08 10.34
C GLY A 63 -6.36 11.13 10.79
N GLU A 64 -6.04 10.36 11.84
CA GLU A 64 -4.69 10.26 12.35
C GLU A 64 -3.79 9.40 11.45
N PRO A 65 -2.49 9.74 11.31
CA PRO A 65 -1.54 8.91 10.60
C PRO A 65 -1.45 7.51 11.22
N GLU A 66 -1.45 6.50 10.37
CA GLU A 66 -1.28 5.10 10.78
C GLU A 66 0.20 4.72 10.74
N SER A 67 0.67 3.90 11.69
CA SER A 67 2.01 3.28 11.66
C SER A 67 1.96 1.85 12.18
N GLY A 68 2.88 1.01 11.69
CA GLY A 68 2.94 -0.41 12.05
C GLY A 68 3.48 -1.26 10.91
N THR A 69 3.07 -2.51 10.84
CA THR A 69 3.35 -3.41 9.72
C THR A 69 2.42 -3.05 8.54
N TYR A 70 2.95 -2.89 7.34
CA TYR A 70 2.21 -2.40 6.16
C TYR A 70 0.88 -3.12 5.94
N GLY A 71 0.89 -4.45 5.85
CA GLY A 71 -0.33 -5.25 5.64
C GLY A 71 -1.35 -5.18 6.80
N MET A 72 -0.94 -4.66 7.96
CA MET A 72 -1.80 -4.52 9.14
C MET A 72 -2.38 -3.12 9.29
N LEU A 73 -1.92 -2.12 8.51
CA LEU A 73 -2.52 -0.79 8.50
C LEU A 73 -4.00 -0.90 8.13
N ARG A 74 -4.85 -0.16 8.83
CA ARG A 74 -6.31 -0.22 8.62
C ARG A 74 -6.70 0.14 7.19
N ALA A 75 -6.08 1.20 6.63
CA ALA A 75 -6.32 1.61 5.26
C ALA A 75 -5.99 0.48 4.26
N ILE A 76 -4.86 -0.21 4.46
CA ILE A 76 -4.41 -1.30 3.59
C ILE A 76 -5.32 -2.52 3.72
N ARG A 77 -5.71 -2.91 4.93
CA ARG A 77 -6.65 -4.03 5.14
C ARG A 77 -8.01 -3.78 4.51
N ASN A 78 -8.56 -2.57 4.69
CA ASN A 78 -9.84 -2.20 4.08
C ASN A 78 -9.75 -2.27 2.55
N PHE A 79 -8.66 -1.76 1.97
CA PHE A 79 -8.42 -1.82 0.54
C PHE A 79 -8.31 -3.28 0.05
N THR A 80 -7.52 -4.12 0.69
CA THR A 80 -7.37 -5.56 0.36
C THR A 80 -8.72 -6.29 0.44
N GLN A 81 -9.55 -5.97 1.44
CA GLN A 81 -10.89 -6.55 1.56
C GLN A 81 -11.79 -6.15 0.40
N LEU A 82 -11.74 -4.89 -0.03
CA LEU A 82 -12.49 -4.42 -1.21
C LEU A 82 -12.01 -5.10 -2.49
N GLN A 83 -10.70 -5.25 -2.65
CA GLN A 83 -10.12 -5.95 -3.80
C GLN A 83 -10.58 -7.40 -3.91
N GLY A 84 -10.80 -8.09 -2.79
CA GLY A 84 -11.36 -9.45 -2.77
C GLY A 84 -12.78 -9.56 -3.36
N GLN A 85 -13.50 -8.46 -3.51
CA GLN A 85 -14.85 -8.40 -4.08
C GLN A 85 -14.85 -8.01 -5.57
N VAL A 86 -13.68 -7.67 -6.12
CA VAL A 86 -13.53 -7.20 -7.49
C VAL A 86 -13.45 -8.38 -8.45
N LYS A 87 -14.27 -8.38 -9.51
CA LYS A 87 -14.12 -9.28 -10.66
C LYS A 87 -13.43 -8.54 -11.79
N LEU A 88 -12.49 -9.20 -12.45
CA LEU A 88 -11.78 -8.69 -13.62
C LEU A 88 -12.37 -9.29 -14.90
N ASP A 89 -12.41 -8.51 -15.99
CA ASP A 89 -12.74 -9.02 -17.33
C ASP A 89 -11.58 -9.84 -17.92
N LYS A 90 -10.35 -9.57 -17.45
CA LYS A 90 -9.11 -10.26 -17.79
C LYS A 90 -8.47 -10.84 -16.53
N PRO A 91 -8.78 -12.10 -16.15
CA PRO A 91 -8.24 -12.72 -14.93
C PRO A 91 -6.70 -12.71 -14.87
N GLU A 92 -6.04 -12.83 -16.03
CA GLU A 92 -4.58 -12.76 -16.17
C GLU A 92 -3.99 -11.39 -15.78
N CYS A 93 -4.82 -10.36 -15.69
CA CYS A 93 -4.42 -9.02 -15.25
C CYS A 93 -4.57 -8.80 -13.74
N ALA A 94 -4.93 -9.81 -12.95
CA ALA A 94 -5.10 -9.68 -11.51
C ALA A 94 -3.81 -9.19 -10.83
N ASP A 95 -2.66 -9.76 -11.21
CA ASP A 95 -1.37 -9.34 -10.67
C ASP A 95 -0.92 -7.99 -11.23
N ALA A 96 -1.31 -7.66 -12.46
CA ALA A 96 -1.05 -6.36 -13.04
C ALA A 96 -1.88 -5.24 -12.39
N ALA A 97 -3.13 -5.50 -12.03
CA ALA A 97 -3.95 -4.59 -11.24
C ALA A 97 -3.31 -4.35 -9.85
N LYS A 98 -2.80 -5.41 -9.21
CA LYS A 98 -2.03 -5.32 -7.96
C LYS A 98 -0.66 -4.68 -8.15
N ALA A 99 -0.06 -4.70 -9.34
CA ALA A 99 1.24 -4.08 -9.61
C ALA A 99 1.20 -2.54 -9.56
N LEU A 100 0.03 -1.95 -9.55
CA LEU A 100 -0.17 -0.53 -9.27
C LEU A 100 -0.06 -0.21 -7.78
N GLU A 101 -0.08 -1.24 -6.94
CA GLU A 101 0.03 -1.19 -5.49
C GLU A 101 1.40 -1.69 -5.04
N THR A 102 1.68 -1.53 -3.77
CA THR A 102 2.88 -2.10 -3.15
C THR A 102 2.81 -3.63 -3.17
N ALA A 103 3.91 -4.29 -3.52
CA ALA A 103 3.96 -5.74 -3.62
C ALA A 103 3.58 -6.45 -2.32
N GLY A 104 2.93 -7.61 -2.45
CA GLY A 104 2.51 -8.41 -1.30
C GLY A 104 3.67 -8.93 -0.43
N ASP A 105 4.88 -9.06 -1.00
CA ASP A 105 6.11 -9.40 -0.27
C ASP A 105 6.55 -8.27 0.70
N LEU A 106 6.06 -7.04 0.51
CA LEU A 106 6.28 -5.92 1.42
C LEU A 106 5.24 -5.83 2.56
N ALA A 107 4.28 -6.76 2.63
CA ALA A 107 3.22 -6.74 3.64
C ALA A 107 3.74 -6.78 5.09
N ALA A 108 4.92 -7.37 5.33
CA ALA A 108 5.57 -7.43 6.64
C ALA A 108 6.47 -6.23 6.95
N ALA A 109 6.69 -5.30 5.99
CA ALA A 109 7.57 -4.16 6.17
C ALA A 109 7.02 -3.19 7.22
N PRO A 110 7.88 -2.57 8.06
CA PRO A 110 7.50 -1.40 8.85
C PRO A 110 7.02 -0.29 7.93
N ALA A 111 5.89 0.32 8.27
CA ALA A 111 5.26 1.32 7.41
C ALA A 111 4.56 2.42 8.20
N ALA A 112 4.34 3.54 7.52
CA ALA A 112 3.45 4.60 7.97
C ALA A 112 2.66 5.17 6.79
N LEU A 113 1.44 5.65 7.07
CA LEU A 113 0.51 6.16 6.08
C LEU A 113 -0.25 7.37 6.64
N THR A 114 -0.46 8.38 5.79
CA THR A 114 -1.37 9.50 6.06
C THR A 114 -2.22 9.80 4.84
N THR A 115 -3.44 10.27 5.07
CA THR A 115 -4.37 10.65 4.00
C THR A 115 -4.92 12.06 4.26
N PHE A 116 -5.04 12.82 3.19
CA PHE A 116 -5.66 14.14 3.18
C PHE A 116 -6.78 14.15 2.15
N ALA A 117 -7.81 14.98 2.37
CA ALA A 117 -8.96 15.08 1.49
C ALA A 117 -9.37 16.53 1.27
N LYS A 118 -9.90 16.84 0.09
CA LYS A 118 -10.63 18.09 -0.20
C LYS A 118 -12.15 17.86 -0.13
N ALA A 119 -12.89 18.90 0.15
CA ALA A 119 -14.35 18.87 0.06
C ALA A 119 -14.88 18.53 -1.35
N THR A 120 -14.07 18.75 -2.38
CA THR A 120 -14.35 18.44 -3.79
C THR A 120 -14.12 16.96 -4.15
N GLY A 121 -13.70 16.13 -3.20
CA GLY A 121 -13.56 14.68 -3.36
C GLY A 121 -12.16 14.19 -3.75
N GLU A 122 -11.21 15.10 -4.01
CA GLU A 122 -9.82 14.70 -4.21
C GLU A 122 -9.20 14.21 -2.90
N THR A 123 -8.37 13.17 -2.98
CA THR A 123 -7.60 12.67 -1.86
C THR A 123 -6.12 12.57 -2.21
N VAL A 124 -5.28 12.80 -1.21
CA VAL A 124 -3.83 12.57 -1.25
C VAL A 124 -3.49 11.54 -0.20
N THR A 125 -2.79 10.47 -0.59
CA THR A 125 -2.27 9.50 0.35
C THR A 125 -0.77 9.42 0.21
N GLN A 126 -0.05 9.55 1.31
CA GLN A 126 1.37 9.25 1.41
C GLN A 126 1.58 7.97 2.19
N THR A 127 2.41 7.07 1.65
CA THR A 127 2.83 5.85 2.33
C THR A 127 4.36 5.79 2.34
N LEU A 128 4.95 5.40 3.46
CA LEU A 128 6.37 5.13 3.62
C LEU A 128 6.55 3.70 4.13
N LEU A 129 7.50 2.97 3.56
CA LEU A 129 7.87 1.61 3.97
C LEU A 129 9.38 1.55 4.20
N ALA A 130 9.79 0.93 5.30
CA ALA A 130 11.19 0.59 5.50
C ALA A 130 11.49 -0.71 4.77
N VAL A 131 12.34 -0.63 3.75
CA VAL A 131 12.64 -1.75 2.85
C VAL A 131 14.13 -1.77 2.48
N SER A 132 14.62 -2.92 2.01
CA SER A 132 15.95 -3.02 1.43
C SER A 132 16.02 -2.29 0.08
N ALA A 133 17.22 -1.83 -0.30
CA ALA A 133 17.44 -1.20 -1.59
C ALA A 133 16.97 -2.07 -2.76
N GLN A 134 17.22 -3.39 -2.71
CA GLN A 134 16.79 -4.33 -3.74
C GLN A 134 15.26 -4.42 -3.85
N ALA A 135 14.53 -4.39 -2.72
CA ALA A 135 13.08 -4.40 -2.73
C ALA A 135 12.53 -3.09 -3.31
N ALA A 136 13.13 -1.95 -2.95
CA ALA A 136 12.76 -0.64 -3.49
C ALA A 136 13.00 -0.56 -5.00
N GLU A 137 14.15 -1.04 -5.49
CA GLU A 137 14.47 -1.05 -6.93
C GLU A 137 13.46 -1.88 -7.73
N ARG A 138 13.07 -3.07 -7.24
CA ARG A 138 12.02 -3.87 -7.88
C ARG A 138 10.71 -3.09 -8.04
N GLU A 139 10.34 -2.29 -7.03
CA GLU A 139 9.12 -1.47 -7.10
C GLU A 139 9.24 -0.32 -8.10
N ILE A 140 10.41 0.31 -8.23
CA ILE A 140 10.65 1.34 -9.25
C ILE A 140 10.61 0.75 -10.66
N GLU A 141 11.12 -0.47 -10.84
CA GLU A 141 11.17 -1.13 -12.14
C GLU A 141 9.85 -1.81 -12.55
N ARG A 142 8.94 -1.98 -11.63
CA ARG A 142 7.66 -2.64 -11.90
C ARG A 142 6.86 -1.94 -12.99
N ARG A 143 6.30 -2.74 -13.91
CA ARG A 143 5.48 -2.25 -15.03
C ARG A 143 4.23 -3.08 -15.19
N VAL A 144 3.14 -2.42 -15.54
CA VAL A 144 1.94 -3.10 -16.02
C VAL A 144 2.18 -3.63 -17.43
N PRO A 145 1.97 -4.94 -17.68
CA PRO A 145 2.11 -5.51 -19.02
C PRO A 145 1.23 -4.80 -20.05
N LYS A 146 1.66 -4.72 -21.29
CA LYS A 146 0.91 -4.04 -22.37
C LYS A 146 -0.53 -4.54 -22.50
N LEU A 147 -0.73 -5.86 -22.37
CA LEU A 147 -2.05 -6.50 -22.41
C LEU A 147 -3.00 -5.95 -21.31
N CYS A 148 -2.45 -5.57 -20.16
CA CYS A 148 -3.19 -5.14 -18.98
C CYS A 148 -3.23 -3.62 -18.82
N ARG A 149 -2.83 -2.85 -19.81
CA ARG A 149 -2.95 -1.38 -19.77
C ARG A 149 -4.39 -0.89 -19.82
N THR A 150 -5.29 -1.72 -20.36
CA THR A 150 -6.74 -1.48 -20.29
C THR A 150 -7.41 -2.75 -19.80
N TYR A 151 -8.16 -2.64 -18.71
CA TYR A 151 -8.92 -3.74 -18.13
C TYR A 151 -10.20 -3.19 -17.51
N LYS A 152 -11.14 -4.09 -17.18
CA LYS A 152 -12.38 -3.73 -16.50
C LYS A 152 -12.47 -4.43 -15.16
N THR A 153 -13.05 -3.74 -14.20
CA THR A 153 -13.43 -4.32 -12.91
C THR A 153 -14.93 -4.25 -12.73
N LYS A 154 -15.48 -5.22 -12.02
CA LYS A 154 -16.89 -5.25 -11.62
C LYS A 154 -17.01 -5.28 -10.12
N VAL A 155 -17.70 -4.28 -9.57
CA VAL A 155 -18.01 -4.17 -8.15
C VAL A 155 -19.51 -3.91 -8.00
N GLY A 156 -20.20 -4.63 -7.11
CA GLY A 156 -21.63 -4.39 -6.86
C GLY A 156 -22.54 -4.57 -8.08
N GLY A 157 -22.07 -5.26 -9.14
CA GLY A 157 -22.86 -5.44 -10.36
C GLY A 157 -22.47 -4.51 -11.51
N GLU A 158 -21.78 -3.40 -11.25
CA GLU A 158 -21.39 -2.41 -12.25
C GLU A 158 -19.96 -2.59 -12.74
N TRP A 159 -19.72 -2.34 -14.03
CA TRP A 159 -18.41 -2.38 -14.66
C TRP A 159 -17.79 -0.98 -14.73
N SER A 160 -16.52 -0.91 -14.31
CA SER A 160 -15.66 0.26 -14.52
C SER A 160 -14.52 -0.13 -15.45
N THR A 161 -14.16 0.75 -16.37
CA THR A 161 -13.01 0.59 -17.26
C THR A 161 -11.83 1.35 -16.70
N HIS A 162 -10.68 0.70 -16.63
CA HIS A 162 -9.41 1.27 -16.17
C HIS A 162 -8.44 1.34 -17.32
N GLN A 163 -7.76 2.47 -17.47
CA GLN A 163 -6.74 2.68 -18.47
C GLN A 163 -5.48 3.26 -17.83
N VAL A 164 -4.36 2.57 -17.97
CA VAL A 164 -3.04 3.08 -17.56
C VAL A 164 -2.59 4.12 -18.60
N LEU A 165 -2.53 5.38 -18.18
CA LEU A 165 -2.16 6.51 -19.03
C LEU A 165 -0.65 6.58 -19.22
N GLU A 166 0.10 6.41 -18.12
CA GLU A 166 1.54 6.56 -18.09
C GLU A 166 2.15 5.62 -17.06
N GLN A 167 3.37 5.15 -17.31
CA GLN A 167 4.24 4.51 -16.35
C GLN A 167 5.69 4.79 -16.77
N THR A 168 6.15 5.98 -16.40
CA THR A 168 7.47 6.45 -16.81
C THR A 168 8.43 6.30 -15.62
N PRO A 169 9.53 5.52 -15.78
CA PRO A 169 10.62 5.58 -14.82
C PRO A 169 11.37 6.89 -15.04
N ASP A 170 11.62 7.59 -13.95
CA ASP A 170 12.55 8.70 -13.94
C ASP A 170 13.47 8.54 -12.72
N ARG A 171 14.71 8.17 -12.97
CA ARG A 171 15.68 7.91 -11.92
C ARG A 171 16.16 9.16 -11.19
N HIS A 172 15.82 10.36 -11.68
CA HIS A 172 16.35 11.62 -11.15
C HIS A 172 15.27 12.60 -10.72
N PHE A 173 14.01 12.20 -10.78
CA PHE A 173 12.91 13.11 -10.49
C PHE A 173 12.72 13.34 -8.97
N VAL A 174 12.69 12.26 -8.18
CA VAL A 174 12.58 12.29 -6.71
C VAL A 174 13.41 11.13 -6.14
N GLY A 175 14.22 11.41 -5.12
CA GLY A 175 15.07 10.42 -4.46
C GLY A 175 16.15 9.83 -5.38
N GLU A 176 16.60 8.61 -5.10
CA GLU A 176 17.59 7.88 -5.90
C GLU A 176 16.97 7.19 -7.11
N GLY A 177 15.66 7.01 -7.11
CA GLY A 177 14.89 6.46 -8.21
C GLY A 177 13.41 6.72 -8.01
N SER A 178 12.68 6.94 -9.10
CA SER A 178 11.24 7.16 -9.04
C SER A 178 10.51 6.60 -10.26
N ARG A 179 9.22 6.45 -10.11
CA ARG A 179 8.28 6.02 -11.14
C ARG A 179 6.97 6.77 -10.98
N THR A 180 6.51 7.43 -12.04
CA THR A 180 5.17 8.02 -12.09
C THR A 180 4.21 7.12 -12.84
N VAL A 181 3.02 6.91 -12.29
CA VAL A 181 1.95 6.12 -12.92
C VAL A 181 0.66 6.93 -12.91
N GLY A 182 0.02 6.99 -14.08
CA GLY A 182 -1.30 7.57 -14.25
C GLY A 182 -2.31 6.48 -14.62
N LEU A 183 -3.47 6.54 -13.99
CA LEU A 183 -4.62 5.67 -14.24
C LEU A 183 -5.88 6.52 -14.35
N VAL A 184 -6.67 6.28 -15.40
CA VAL A 184 -8.03 6.80 -15.48
C VAL A 184 -9.03 5.67 -15.31
N THR A 185 -10.07 5.93 -14.54
CA THR A 185 -11.20 5.02 -14.32
C THR A 185 -12.49 5.67 -14.79
N MET A 186 -13.21 4.96 -15.66
CA MET A 186 -14.53 5.32 -16.16
C MET A 186 -15.58 4.40 -15.58
N SER A 187 -16.59 4.95 -14.89
CA SER A 187 -17.76 4.22 -14.39
C SER A 187 -19.03 4.96 -14.84
N GLY A 188 -19.70 4.42 -15.86
CA GLY A 188 -20.74 5.16 -16.57
C GLY A 188 -20.18 6.44 -17.18
N GLU A 189 -20.75 7.59 -16.81
CA GLU A 189 -20.30 8.93 -17.24
C GLU A 189 -19.28 9.57 -16.29
N VAL A 190 -18.94 8.91 -15.19
CA VAL A 190 -18.02 9.43 -14.18
C VAL A 190 -16.59 9.03 -14.53
N GLU A 191 -15.74 10.03 -14.71
CA GLU A 191 -14.29 9.87 -14.86
C GLU A 191 -13.56 10.25 -13.57
N VAL A 192 -12.65 9.38 -13.16
CA VAL A 192 -11.78 9.62 -12.00
C VAL A 192 -10.34 9.33 -12.40
N ASN A 193 -9.46 10.24 -12.08
CA ASN A 193 -8.03 10.14 -12.31
C ASN A 193 -7.30 9.73 -11.04
N MET A 194 -6.28 8.89 -11.19
CA MET A 194 -5.32 8.57 -10.15
C MET A 194 -3.90 8.78 -10.70
N TRP A 195 -3.13 9.53 -9.97
CA TRP A 195 -1.70 9.69 -10.24
C TRP A 195 -0.92 9.34 -8.99
N PHE A 196 0.08 8.49 -9.12
CA PHE A 196 0.97 8.19 -8.02
C PHE A 196 2.42 8.17 -8.47
N VAL A 197 3.27 8.64 -7.56
CA VAL A 197 4.71 8.65 -7.68
C VAL A 197 5.24 7.69 -6.63
N VAL A 198 5.95 6.66 -7.08
CA VAL A 198 6.73 5.78 -6.22
C VAL A 198 8.17 6.26 -6.29
N PHE A 199 8.83 6.42 -5.16
CA PHE A 199 10.22 6.90 -5.07
C PHE A 199 10.98 6.19 -3.96
N THR A 200 12.30 6.16 -4.07
CA THR A 200 13.18 5.47 -3.13
C THR A 200 14.38 6.31 -2.76
N ALA A 201 14.88 6.08 -1.55
CA ALA A 201 16.19 6.49 -1.06
C ALA A 201 16.69 5.42 -0.06
N PRO A 202 17.92 5.53 0.47
CA PRO A 202 18.48 4.50 1.33
C PRO A 202 17.57 4.16 2.50
N GLY A 203 17.14 2.89 2.56
CA GLY A 203 16.36 2.33 3.66
C GLY A 203 14.85 2.54 3.60
N TYR A 204 14.29 3.23 2.60
CA TYR A 204 12.85 3.36 2.47
C TYR A 204 12.34 3.41 1.01
N LEU A 205 11.05 3.07 0.89
CA LEU A 205 10.24 3.28 -0.31
C LEU A 205 9.10 4.23 0.06
N GLY A 206 8.93 5.29 -0.72
CA GLY A 206 7.84 6.25 -0.57
C GLY A 206 6.84 6.17 -1.73
N THR A 207 5.57 6.39 -1.43
CA THR A 207 4.53 6.57 -2.45
C THR A 207 3.67 7.76 -2.10
N VAL A 208 3.41 8.62 -3.07
CA VAL A 208 2.41 9.68 -2.99
C VAL A 208 1.39 9.46 -4.09
N SER A 209 0.13 9.33 -3.73
CA SER A 209 -0.98 9.22 -4.69
C SER A 209 -1.94 10.39 -4.56
N VAL A 210 -2.44 10.87 -5.71
CA VAL A 210 -3.53 11.84 -5.82
C VAL A 210 -4.67 11.17 -6.58
N TYR A 211 -5.85 11.13 -5.99
CA TYR A 211 -7.04 10.51 -6.55
C TYR A 211 -8.19 11.51 -6.58
N GLY A 212 -8.95 11.51 -7.65
CA GLY A 212 -10.17 12.32 -7.79
C GLY A 212 -10.38 12.82 -9.21
N PRO A 213 -11.53 13.46 -9.49
CA PRO A 213 -11.86 13.89 -10.84
C PRO A 213 -10.92 14.97 -11.39
N LYS A 214 -10.26 15.73 -10.53
CA LYS A 214 -9.29 16.78 -10.91
C LYS A 214 -7.84 16.43 -10.55
N ALA A 215 -7.56 15.16 -10.21
CA ALA A 215 -6.20 14.73 -9.93
C ALA A 215 -5.32 14.88 -11.16
N THR A 216 -4.11 15.45 -10.97
CA THR A 216 -3.16 15.68 -12.06
C THR A 216 -1.78 15.10 -11.75
N LYS A 217 -1.04 14.76 -12.83
CA LYS A 217 0.36 14.34 -12.74
C LYS A 217 1.21 15.37 -12.00
N GLY A 218 1.12 16.64 -12.39
CA GLY A 218 1.91 17.72 -11.80
C GLY A 218 1.69 17.89 -10.29
N GLU A 219 0.44 17.68 -9.81
CA GLU A 219 0.16 17.72 -8.37
C GLU A 219 0.80 16.55 -7.64
N ALA A 220 0.68 15.32 -8.16
CA ALA A 220 1.32 14.14 -7.55
C ALA A 220 2.84 14.27 -7.51
N GLU A 221 3.44 14.75 -8.59
CA GLU A 221 4.89 14.96 -8.67
C GLU A 221 5.38 16.07 -7.72
N ARG A 222 4.66 17.18 -7.59
CA ARG A 222 4.98 18.23 -6.62
C ARG A 222 4.93 17.67 -5.20
N LEU A 223 3.85 16.99 -4.85
CA LEU A 223 3.68 16.42 -3.51
C LEU A 223 4.72 15.33 -3.20
N ALA A 224 5.18 14.58 -4.19
CA ALA A 224 6.26 13.61 -3.99
C ALA A 224 7.59 14.32 -3.64
N ARG A 225 7.90 15.47 -4.28
CA ARG A 225 9.07 16.27 -3.91
C ARG A 225 8.94 16.86 -2.50
N ASP A 226 7.76 17.37 -2.15
CA ASP A 226 7.50 17.90 -0.81
C ASP A 226 7.68 16.81 0.25
N ALA A 227 7.16 15.59 -0.04
CA ALA A 227 7.31 14.42 0.82
C ALA A 227 8.78 14.00 0.98
N ALA A 228 9.53 13.89 -0.11
CA ALA A 228 10.95 13.55 -0.07
C ALA A 228 11.75 14.56 0.74
N GLY A 229 11.52 15.86 0.55
CA GLY A 229 12.17 16.90 1.34
C GLY A 229 11.79 16.85 2.83
N GLN A 230 10.56 16.45 3.18
CA GLN A 230 10.16 16.23 4.58
C GLN A 230 10.89 15.02 5.18
N ILE A 231 10.98 13.91 4.43
CA ILE A 231 11.66 12.70 4.89
C ILE A 231 13.14 12.98 5.12
N GLU A 232 13.81 13.69 4.20
CA GLU A 232 15.22 14.08 4.33
C GLU A 232 15.46 14.91 5.59
N ARG A 233 14.58 15.84 5.92
CA ARG A 233 14.70 16.66 7.15
C ARG A 233 14.56 15.86 8.44
N VAL A 234 13.82 14.73 8.42
CA VAL A 234 13.49 13.97 9.63
C VAL A 234 14.38 12.74 9.78
N LEU A 235 14.74 12.07 8.69
CA LEU A 235 15.48 10.80 8.68
C LEU A 235 16.90 10.92 8.13
N GLY A 236 17.23 12.05 7.45
CA GLY A 236 18.53 12.31 6.81
C GLY A 236 19.62 12.79 7.74
#